data_b5559f006b4cfa83af86bfdbdeb1924e
#
_entry.id   b5559f006b4cfa83af86bfdbdeb1924e
#
_cell.length_a   1.000
_cell.length_b   1.000
_cell.length_c   1.000
_cell.angle_alpha   90.00
_cell.angle_beta   90.00
_cell.angle_gamma   90.00
#
_symmetry.space_group_name_H-M   'P 1'
#
loop_
_entity.id
_entity.type
_entity.pdbx_description
1 polymer ?
#
loop_
_entity_poly.entity_id
_entity_poly.type
_entity_poly.pdbx_seq_one_letter_code
_entity_poly.pdbx_strand_id
1 'polypeptide(L)'
;MIKHRKKIIQCTFGAIAAALALQCSGAHAGEPAMSAPDKEVVPPPPAPSPIDLLLNVEFANAYITPRGMMVRDEGLTIQPLLLAFINLYKGDGFINSAKIVGGVWNDFGSYGVAVHAPYGSDPKTHYSEIDPIFGISVGFLKHLTLDVTYTAFVEQILDIGTSNHLDSKLSFDDSDYLHAFALHPFFEYWQELTGKATDADVPEAVFGPSPKSGNHPDPASSYYFNVGIDPQYTFSNVLGGLKFEAPCSVLLPNERFYGNYYGESSTVGLFELGAKATVPITCIPASYGHWSFHVGFNYFNFVDDNLYHLNEFNAPGKPKRTTYVVYSGFSAFF
;
A
#
# COMPACT_ATOMS: atom_id res chain seq x y z
N MET A 1 -6.41 -4.25 -27.44
CA MET A 1 -6.49 -3.65 -26.10
C MET A 1 -7.67 -4.21 -25.24
N ILE A 2 -8.93 -4.11 -25.68
CA ILE A 2 -10.09 -4.56 -24.89
C ILE A 2 -10.07 -6.07 -24.53
N LYS A 3 -9.51 -6.95 -25.35
CA LYS A 3 -9.46 -8.40 -25.12
C LYS A 3 -8.52 -8.81 -23.95
N HIS A 4 -7.44 -8.08 -23.70
CA HIS A 4 -6.52 -8.41 -22.59
C HIS A 4 -7.09 -7.98 -21.23
N ARG A 5 -7.75 -6.80 -21.15
CA ARG A 5 -8.40 -6.35 -19.91
C ARG A 5 -9.49 -7.34 -19.42
N LYS A 6 -10.26 -7.94 -20.36
CA LYS A 6 -11.24 -8.96 -19.99
C LYS A 6 -10.61 -10.23 -19.38
N LYS A 7 -9.40 -10.63 -19.80
CA LYS A 7 -8.73 -11.80 -19.24
C LYS A 7 -8.23 -11.59 -17.82
N ILE A 8 -7.72 -10.40 -17.49
CA ILE A 8 -7.23 -10.08 -16.13
C ILE A 8 -8.41 -10.08 -15.15
N ILE A 9 -9.52 -9.44 -15.50
CA ILE A 9 -10.73 -9.46 -14.68
C ILE A 9 -11.23 -10.90 -14.47
N GLN A 10 -11.20 -11.75 -15.50
CA GLN A 10 -11.58 -13.16 -15.38
C GLN A 10 -10.63 -13.96 -14.46
N CYS A 11 -9.32 -13.69 -14.48
CA CYS A 11 -8.37 -14.32 -13.56
C CYS A 11 -8.59 -13.90 -12.12
N THR A 12 -8.90 -12.62 -11.87
CA THR A 12 -9.17 -12.10 -10.53
C THR A 12 -10.45 -12.70 -9.95
N PHE A 13 -11.53 -12.79 -10.75
CA PHE A 13 -12.77 -13.47 -10.33
C PHE A 13 -12.59 -14.98 -10.13
N GLY A 14 -11.74 -15.61 -10.93
CA GLY A 14 -11.39 -17.02 -10.75
C GLY A 14 -10.69 -17.31 -9.43
N ALA A 15 -9.79 -16.43 -9.00
CA ALA A 15 -9.09 -16.54 -7.71
C ALA A 15 -10.04 -16.35 -6.51
N ILE A 16 -11.01 -15.43 -6.61
CA ILE A 16 -12.05 -15.25 -5.58
C ILE A 16 -12.92 -16.50 -5.47
N ALA A 17 -13.35 -17.07 -6.58
CA ALA A 17 -14.14 -18.31 -6.59
C ALA A 17 -13.37 -19.50 -6.01
N ALA A 18 -12.05 -19.61 -6.26
CA ALA A 18 -11.20 -20.65 -5.71
C ALA A 18 -10.99 -20.49 -4.20
N ALA A 19 -10.80 -19.27 -3.70
CA ALA A 19 -10.68 -19.00 -2.27
C ALA A 19 -11.99 -19.29 -1.51
N LEU A 20 -13.13 -18.97 -2.09
CA LEU A 20 -14.45 -19.29 -1.56
C LEU A 20 -14.73 -20.81 -1.56
N ALA A 21 -14.30 -21.53 -2.62
CA ALA A 21 -14.45 -22.98 -2.71
C ALA A 21 -13.61 -23.75 -1.68
N LEU A 22 -12.40 -23.25 -1.37
CA LEU A 22 -11.53 -23.81 -0.33
C LEU A 22 -12.14 -23.69 1.08
N GLN A 23 -12.93 -22.67 1.35
CA GLN A 23 -13.62 -22.51 2.63
C GLN A 23 -14.87 -23.39 2.77
N CYS A 24 -15.52 -23.73 1.65
CA CYS A 24 -16.74 -24.56 1.65
C CYS A 24 -16.48 -26.07 1.72
N SER A 25 -15.26 -26.53 1.50
CA SER A 25 -14.91 -27.96 1.47
C SER A 25 -14.50 -28.56 2.81
N GLY A 26 -14.68 -27.86 3.93
CA GLY A 26 -14.49 -28.39 5.27
C GLY A 26 -15.53 -29.49 5.58
N ALA A 27 -15.21 -30.74 5.25
CA ALA A 27 -16.01 -31.89 5.63
C ALA A 27 -16.04 -32.03 7.15
N HIS A 28 -17.20 -31.91 7.75
CA HIS A 28 -17.43 -32.35 9.11
C HIS A 28 -17.27 -33.85 9.21
N ALA A 29 -16.10 -34.31 9.59
CA ALA A 29 -15.94 -35.66 10.12
C ALA A 29 -16.52 -35.65 11.54
N GLY A 30 -17.59 -36.43 11.76
CA GLY A 30 -18.21 -36.55 13.07
C GLY A 30 -17.22 -37.05 14.11
N GLU A 31 -17.10 -36.34 15.22
CA GLU A 31 -16.33 -36.76 16.40
C GLU A 31 -17.02 -37.94 17.09
N PRO A 32 -16.29 -39.00 17.43
CA PRO A 32 -16.80 -40.01 18.36
C PRO A 32 -16.85 -39.42 19.76
N ALA A 33 -17.97 -39.60 20.46
CA ALA A 33 -18.15 -39.19 21.82
C ALA A 33 -17.10 -39.87 22.74
N MET A 34 -16.12 -39.11 23.20
CA MET A 34 -15.16 -39.55 24.22
C MET A 34 -15.59 -39.09 25.61
N SER A 35 -15.46 -40.02 26.54
CA SER A 35 -15.66 -39.84 27.98
C SER A 35 -14.81 -38.69 28.54
N ALA A 36 -15.36 -37.96 29.51
CA ALA A 36 -14.73 -36.81 30.17
C ALA A 36 -13.31 -37.15 30.69
N PRO A 37 -12.28 -36.43 30.23
CA PRO A 37 -10.94 -36.58 30.76
C PRO A 37 -10.74 -35.75 32.01
N ASP A 38 -9.83 -36.24 32.85
CA ASP A 38 -9.27 -35.55 34.01
C ASP A 38 -8.90 -34.09 33.63
N LYS A 39 -9.01 -33.18 34.62
CA LYS A 39 -8.64 -31.74 34.45
C LYS A 39 -7.23 -31.62 33.89
N GLU A 40 -7.15 -31.56 32.60
CA GLU A 40 -5.90 -31.21 31.90
C GLU A 40 -5.49 -29.80 32.32
N VAL A 41 -4.33 -29.69 32.96
CA VAL A 41 -3.73 -28.39 33.29
C VAL A 41 -3.39 -27.74 31.98
N VAL A 42 -4.28 -26.88 31.50
CA VAL A 42 -4.01 -26.06 30.27
C VAL A 42 -2.73 -25.27 30.55
N PRO A 43 -1.67 -25.50 29.84
CA PRO A 43 -0.45 -24.70 30.02
C PRO A 43 -0.79 -23.21 29.83
N PRO A 44 -0.15 -22.31 30.59
CA PRO A 44 -0.39 -20.89 30.45
C PRO A 44 -0.14 -20.51 28.99
N PRO A 45 -0.94 -19.59 28.41
CA PRO A 45 -0.74 -19.14 27.05
C PRO A 45 0.72 -18.68 26.89
N PRO A 46 1.37 -18.99 25.75
CA PRO A 46 2.73 -18.56 25.50
C PRO A 46 2.84 -17.04 25.67
N ALA A 47 3.95 -16.59 26.24
CA ALA A 47 4.23 -15.17 26.35
C ALA A 47 4.16 -14.53 24.94
N PRO A 48 3.58 -13.32 24.81
CA PRO A 48 3.52 -12.65 23.52
C PRO A 48 4.91 -12.54 22.90
N SER A 49 5.01 -12.79 21.60
CA SER A 49 6.26 -12.66 20.86
C SER A 49 6.79 -11.22 21.00
N PRO A 50 8.07 -11.03 21.25
CA PRO A 50 8.67 -9.70 21.16
C PRO A 50 8.75 -9.18 19.73
N ILE A 51 8.56 -10.04 18.72
CA ILE A 51 8.63 -9.72 17.31
C ILE A 51 7.39 -10.28 16.62
N ASP A 52 6.67 -9.42 15.91
CA ASP A 52 5.61 -9.79 15.00
C ASP A 52 6.10 -9.62 13.56
N LEU A 53 5.64 -10.45 12.64
CA LEU A 53 5.98 -10.37 11.23
C LEU A 53 4.71 -10.21 10.39
N LEU A 54 4.74 -9.31 9.41
CA LEU A 54 3.71 -9.17 8.38
C LEU A 54 4.32 -9.51 7.02
N LEU A 55 3.73 -10.47 6.34
CA LEU A 55 3.92 -10.72 4.92
C LEU A 55 2.66 -10.29 4.20
N ASN A 56 2.80 -9.46 3.15
CA ASN A 56 1.72 -9.14 2.22
C ASN A 56 2.22 -9.34 0.80
N VAL A 57 1.45 -10.02 -0.05
CA VAL A 57 1.75 -10.17 -1.47
C VAL A 57 0.53 -9.71 -2.25
N GLU A 58 0.65 -8.60 -2.95
CA GLU A 58 -0.41 -8.02 -3.75
C GLU A 58 -0.18 -8.26 -5.24
N PHE A 59 -1.25 -8.53 -5.97
CA PHE A 59 -1.33 -8.69 -7.42
C PHE A 59 -2.25 -7.61 -7.95
N ALA A 60 -1.72 -6.69 -8.76
CA ALA A 60 -2.47 -5.56 -9.27
C ALA A 60 -2.35 -5.40 -10.80
N ASN A 61 -3.28 -4.67 -11.40
CA ASN A 61 -3.25 -4.38 -12.84
C ASN A 61 -2.45 -3.13 -13.22
N ALA A 62 -2.00 -2.38 -12.21
CA ALA A 62 -1.20 -1.17 -12.37
C ALA A 62 -0.42 -0.90 -11.09
N TYR A 63 0.65 -0.10 -11.18
CA TYR A 63 1.38 0.41 -10.03
C TYR A 63 1.36 1.94 -10.04
N ILE A 64 0.81 2.51 -8.98
CA ILE A 64 0.82 3.93 -8.67
C ILE A 64 1.49 4.09 -7.31
N THR A 65 2.51 4.94 -7.24
CA THR A 65 3.23 5.22 -5.99
C THR A 65 2.34 5.97 -4.99
N PRO A 66 2.67 6.00 -3.68
CA PRO A 66 1.95 6.82 -2.70
C PRO A 66 1.87 8.31 -3.07
N ARG A 67 2.80 8.79 -3.90
CA ARG A 67 2.83 10.17 -4.43
C ARG A 67 1.90 10.41 -5.62
N GLY A 68 1.19 9.38 -6.09
CA GLY A 68 0.32 9.43 -7.25
C GLY A 68 1.01 9.25 -8.59
N MET A 69 2.32 8.99 -8.62
CA MET A 69 3.05 8.74 -9.87
C MET A 69 2.75 7.33 -10.37
N MET A 70 2.35 7.24 -11.63
CA MET A 70 2.08 5.96 -12.28
C MET A 70 3.38 5.36 -12.82
N VAL A 71 3.84 4.27 -12.22
CA VAL A 71 5.02 3.51 -12.66
C VAL A 71 4.64 2.51 -13.75
N ARG A 72 3.45 1.91 -13.64
CA ARG A 72 2.97 0.90 -14.61
C ARG A 72 1.45 0.96 -14.73
N ASP A 73 0.93 0.99 -15.97
CA ASP A 73 -0.52 1.00 -16.25
C ASP A 73 -1.00 -0.22 -17.05
N GLU A 74 -0.12 -1.17 -17.35
CA GLU A 74 -0.42 -2.39 -18.10
C GLU A 74 0.22 -3.63 -17.47
N GLY A 75 -0.43 -4.76 -17.67
CA GLY A 75 0.08 -6.05 -17.22
C GLY A 75 -0.32 -6.41 -15.80
N LEU A 76 0.47 -7.27 -15.19
CA LEU A 76 0.34 -7.69 -13.80
C LEU A 76 1.53 -7.14 -13.02
N THR A 77 1.28 -6.45 -11.92
CA THR A 77 2.29 -6.16 -10.91
C THR A 77 2.16 -7.14 -9.74
N ILE A 78 3.28 -7.50 -9.15
CA ILE A 78 3.37 -8.36 -7.97
C ILE A 78 4.20 -7.61 -6.95
N GLN A 79 3.59 -7.29 -5.80
CA GLN A 79 4.16 -6.38 -4.81
C GLN A 79 4.26 -7.06 -3.45
N PRO A 80 5.35 -7.82 -3.19
CA PRO A 80 5.59 -8.38 -1.88
C PRO A 80 6.13 -7.33 -0.89
N LEU A 81 5.51 -7.28 0.28
CA LEU A 81 5.92 -6.51 1.45
C LEU A 81 6.22 -7.47 2.60
N LEU A 82 7.38 -7.31 3.23
CA LEU A 82 7.74 -7.99 4.47
C LEU A 82 8.08 -6.93 5.52
N LEU A 83 7.35 -6.92 6.65
CA LEU A 83 7.65 -6.07 7.79
C LEU A 83 7.86 -6.89 9.05
N ALA A 84 8.82 -6.47 9.86
CA ALA A 84 9.03 -6.93 11.23
C ALA A 84 8.72 -5.79 12.20
N PHE A 85 7.96 -6.10 13.25
CA PHE A 85 7.62 -5.19 14.34
C PHE A 85 8.26 -5.69 15.62
N ILE A 86 9.23 -4.94 16.16
CA ILE A 86 9.85 -5.24 17.45
C ILE A 86 9.09 -4.49 18.52
N ASN A 87 8.35 -5.22 19.36
CA ASN A 87 7.54 -4.65 20.44
C ASN A 87 8.44 -4.22 21.60
N LEU A 88 8.63 -2.90 21.78
CA LEU A 88 9.47 -2.32 22.81
C LEU A 88 8.71 -2.09 24.11
N TYR A 89 7.44 -1.67 23.99
CA TYR A 89 6.61 -1.31 25.13
C TYR A 89 5.13 -1.56 24.86
N LYS A 90 4.41 -2.02 25.88
CA LYS A 90 2.95 -2.08 25.93
C LYS A 90 2.49 -1.77 27.35
N GLY A 91 1.55 -0.85 27.51
CA GLY A 91 1.03 -0.42 28.80
C GLY A 91 -0.27 0.36 28.67
N ASP A 92 -0.81 0.81 29.83
CA ASP A 92 -2.10 1.51 29.92
C ASP A 92 -1.94 3.01 30.24
N GLY A 93 -0.70 3.54 30.16
CA GLY A 93 -0.39 4.92 30.45
C GLY A 93 -0.64 5.89 29.27
N PHE A 94 -0.04 7.09 29.36
CA PHE A 94 -0.06 8.07 28.27
C PHE A 94 0.47 7.46 26.97
N ILE A 95 1.60 6.76 27.02
CA ILE A 95 2.06 5.89 25.94
C ILE A 95 1.48 4.50 26.23
N ASN A 96 0.77 3.93 25.27
CA ASN A 96 0.17 2.60 25.38
C ASN A 96 0.92 1.54 24.57
N SER A 97 1.70 1.94 23.56
CA SER A 97 2.57 1.03 22.81
C SER A 97 3.76 1.77 22.18
N ALA A 98 4.87 1.05 22.00
CA ALA A 98 5.98 1.52 21.20
C ALA A 98 6.60 0.34 20.46
N LYS A 99 6.88 0.50 19.15
CA LYS A 99 7.45 -0.52 18.28
C LYS A 99 8.53 0.07 17.39
N ILE A 100 9.55 -0.72 17.06
CA ILE A 100 10.39 -0.49 15.89
C ILE A 100 9.80 -1.27 14.74
N VAL A 101 9.80 -0.66 13.56
CA VAL A 101 9.35 -1.27 12.30
C VAL A 101 10.54 -1.34 11.36
N GLY A 102 10.72 -2.47 10.70
CA GLY A 102 11.73 -2.62 9.67
C GLY A 102 11.30 -3.63 8.62
N GLY A 103 11.66 -3.39 7.38
CA GLY A 103 11.27 -4.32 6.33
C GLY A 103 11.64 -3.89 4.93
N VAL A 104 10.98 -4.48 3.95
CA VAL A 104 11.23 -4.24 2.54
C VAL A 104 9.95 -4.43 1.75
N TRP A 105 9.70 -3.51 0.84
CA TRP A 105 8.70 -3.64 -0.21
C TRP A 105 9.39 -3.82 -1.56
N ASN A 106 8.74 -4.51 -2.51
CA ASN A 106 9.28 -4.74 -3.84
C ASN A 106 8.19 -4.62 -4.91
N ASP A 107 8.58 -4.30 -6.15
CA ASP A 107 7.71 -4.36 -7.31
C ASP A 107 8.28 -5.23 -8.43
N PHE A 108 7.46 -6.17 -8.90
CA PHE A 108 7.72 -7.01 -10.07
C PHE A 108 6.59 -6.85 -11.07
N GLY A 109 6.90 -6.80 -12.36
CA GLY A 109 5.90 -6.71 -13.42
C GLY A 109 5.97 -7.82 -14.45
N SER A 110 4.83 -8.22 -14.99
CA SER A 110 4.76 -9.18 -16.10
C SER A 110 5.23 -8.59 -17.44
N TYR A 111 5.19 -7.27 -17.57
CA TYR A 111 5.82 -6.49 -18.65
C TYR A 111 6.87 -5.60 -18.03
N GLY A 112 7.97 -5.39 -18.74
CA GLY A 112 8.95 -4.39 -18.36
C GLY A 112 8.27 -3.02 -18.24
N VAL A 113 8.81 -2.15 -17.40
CA VAL A 113 8.35 -0.76 -17.34
C VAL A 113 8.52 -0.20 -18.74
N ALA A 114 7.43 0.20 -19.36
CA ALA A 114 7.45 0.87 -20.65
C ALA A 114 7.91 2.32 -20.42
N VAL A 115 9.13 2.49 -19.98
CA VAL A 115 9.76 3.78 -20.01
C VAL A 115 10.01 4.06 -21.49
N HIS A 116 9.28 5.00 -22.06
CA HIS A 116 9.66 5.63 -23.31
C HIS A 116 10.91 6.49 -23.09
N ALA A 117 11.95 5.85 -22.53
CA ALA A 117 13.24 6.48 -22.50
C ALA A 117 13.76 6.54 -23.94
N PRO A 118 14.13 7.71 -24.45
CA PRO A 118 14.87 7.80 -25.73
C PRO A 118 16.20 7.06 -25.67
N TYR A 119 16.56 6.46 -24.58
CA TYR A 119 17.83 5.81 -24.27
C TYR A 119 17.76 4.29 -24.10
N GLY A 120 16.76 3.63 -24.71
CA GLY A 120 16.82 2.17 -24.90
C GLY A 120 16.83 1.36 -23.61
N SER A 121 15.91 1.62 -22.70
CA SER A 121 15.68 0.71 -21.58
C SER A 121 15.37 -0.69 -22.11
N ASP A 122 16.06 -1.70 -21.61
CA ASP A 122 15.78 -3.09 -21.97
C ASP A 122 14.37 -3.46 -21.44
N PRO A 123 13.36 -3.67 -22.32
CA PRO A 123 12.00 -3.98 -21.89
C PRO A 123 11.87 -5.33 -21.17
N LYS A 124 12.98 -5.99 -20.89
CA LYS A 124 13.04 -7.32 -20.26
C LYS A 124 13.19 -7.27 -18.75
N THR A 125 13.42 -6.11 -18.15
CA THR A 125 13.56 -6.03 -16.70
C THR A 125 12.20 -6.03 -16.04
N HIS A 126 11.89 -7.12 -15.34
CA HIS A 126 10.62 -7.33 -14.65
C HIS A 126 10.64 -6.89 -13.18
N TYR A 127 11.82 -6.70 -12.61
CA TYR A 127 12.03 -6.21 -11.24
C TYR A 127 12.31 -4.72 -11.30
N SER A 128 11.35 -3.91 -10.84
CA SER A 128 11.40 -2.46 -10.98
C SER A 128 11.93 -1.74 -9.77
N GLU A 129 11.60 -2.20 -8.57
CA GLU A 129 11.85 -1.41 -7.36
C GLU A 129 12.05 -2.29 -6.12
N ILE A 130 12.95 -1.86 -5.24
CA ILE A 130 13.13 -2.39 -3.90
C ILE A 130 13.21 -1.24 -2.90
N ASP A 131 12.33 -1.24 -1.91
CA ASP A 131 12.20 -0.17 -0.94
C ASP A 131 12.47 -0.68 0.48
N PRO A 132 13.69 -0.52 0.99
CA PRO A 132 13.97 -0.71 2.41
C PRO A 132 13.17 0.30 3.25
N ILE A 133 12.54 -0.22 4.30
CA ILE A 133 11.67 0.53 5.21
C ILE A 133 12.22 0.41 6.62
N PHE A 134 12.29 1.53 7.34
CA PHE A 134 12.64 1.57 8.75
C PHE A 134 11.86 2.65 9.46
N GLY A 135 11.33 2.36 10.66
CA GLY A 135 10.51 3.34 11.38
C GLY A 135 10.24 2.98 12.83
N ILE A 136 9.43 3.84 13.42
CA ILE A 136 8.89 3.67 14.78
C ILE A 136 7.37 3.87 14.74
N SER A 137 6.66 3.15 15.60
CA SER A 137 5.23 3.30 15.81
C SER A 137 4.98 3.51 17.31
N VAL A 138 4.29 4.57 17.65
CA VAL A 138 3.98 4.93 19.05
C VAL A 138 2.48 5.15 19.20
N GLY A 139 1.83 4.28 20.00
CA GLY A 139 0.45 4.48 20.43
C GLY A 139 0.42 5.32 21.70
N PHE A 140 -0.47 6.31 21.76
CA PHE A 140 -0.63 7.20 22.91
C PHE A 140 -2.07 7.69 23.07
N LEU A 141 -2.42 8.17 24.27
CA LEU A 141 -3.77 8.60 24.60
C LEU A 141 -4.85 7.56 24.25
N LYS A 142 -4.51 6.27 24.29
CA LYS A 142 -5.37 5.12 23.99
C LYS A 142 -5.76 4.98 22.50
N HIS A 143 -6.03 6.07 21.81
CA HIS A 143 -6.66 6.09 20.49
C HIS A 143 -5.77 6.67 19.37
N LEU A 144 -4.66 7.30 19.71
CA LEU A 144 -3.77 7.89 18.74
C LEU A 144 -2.56 6.98 18.47
N THR A 145 -2.18 6.89 17.21
CA THR A 145 -0.93 6.23 16.79
C THR A 145 -0.16 7.18 15.88
N LEU A 146 1.12 7.39 16.21
CA LEU A 146 2.06 8.09 15.37
C LEU A 146 3.05 7.08 14.81
N ASP A 147 3.05 6.95 13.50
CA ASP A 147 4.02 6.18 12.74
C ASP A 147 4.99 7.16 12.07
N VAL A 148 6.30 6.95 12.27
CA VAL A 148 7.34 7.70 11.57
C VAL A 148 8.21 6.71 10.83
N THR A 149 8.22 6.79 9.50
CA THR A 149 8.82 5.80 8.63
C THR A 149 9.77 6.46 7.64
N TYR A 150 10.98 5.97 7.58
CA TYR A 150 11.92 6.25 6.51
C TYR A 150 11.83 5.16 5.47
N THR A 151 11.74 5.57 4.19
CA THR A 151 11.72 4.65 3.04
C THR A 151 12.72 5.15 2.00
N ALA A 152 13.53 4.23 1.48
CA ALA A 152 14.39 4.49 0.34
C ALA A 152 13.78 3.82 -0.90
N PHE A 153 13.37 4.59 -1.88
CA PHE A 153 12.91 4.09 -3.18
C PHE A 153 14.12 3.83 -4.07
N VAL A 154 14.42 2.55 -4.29
CA VAL A 154 15.58 2.12 -5.08
C VAL A 154 15.09 1.53 -6.39
N GLU A 155 15.04 2.38 -7.40
CA GLU A 155 14.68 1.99 -8.76
C GLU A 155 15.75 1.07 -9.37
N GLN A 156 15.32 -0.02 -9.99
CA GLN A 156 16.22 -1.04 -10.56
C GLN A 156 16.35 -0.94 -12.09
N ILE A 157 15.49 -0.19 -12.74
CA ILE A 157 15.39 -0.12 -14.21
C ILE A 157 15.97 1.18 -14.75
N LEU A 158 15.71 2.27 -14.05
CA LEU A 158 16.18 3.60 -14.40
C LEU A 158 17.41 3.96 -13.56
N ASP A 159 18.42 4.53 -14.17
CA ASP A 159 19.58 5.07 -13.43
C ASP A 159 19.28 6.49 -12.92
N ILE A 160 18.22 6.59 -12.11
CA ILE A 160 17.76 7.88 -11.55
C ILE A 160 18.24 8.12 -10.12
N GLY A 161 18.94 7.15 -9.53
CA GLY A 161 19.39 7.20 -8.14
C GLY A 161 18.26 6.94 -7.13
N THR A 162 18.66 6.79 -5.87
CA THR A 162 17.73 6.49 -4.78
C THR A 162 17.02 7.76 -4.31
N SER A 163 15.70 7.67 -4.16
CA SER A 163 14.87 8.70 -3.56
C SER A 163 14.54 8.33 -2.11
N ASN A 164 14.89 9.21 -1.16
CA ASN A 164 14.74 8.96 0.27
C ASN A 164 13.63 9.82 0.85
N HIS A 165 12.77 9.24 1.67
CA HIS A 165 11.58 9.88 2.19
C HIS A 165 11.43 9.65 3.70
N LEU A 166 10.83 10.62 4.35
CA LEU A 166 10.33 10.50 5.71
C LEU A 166 8.81 10.69 5.68
N ASP A 167 8.10 9.69 6.12
CA ASP A 167 6.65 9.72 6.32
C ASP A 167 6.34 9.81 7.81
N SER A 168 5.38 10.64 8.18
CA SER A 168 4.90 10.81 9.56
C SER A 168 3.37 10.81 9.56
N LYS A 169 2.78 9.67 9.92
CA LYS A 169 1.33 9.47 9.91
C LYS A 169 0.76 9.43 11.32
N LEU A 170 -0.16 10.34 11.60
CA LEU A 170 -0.97 10.34 12.81
C LEU A 170 -2.35 9.77 12.50
N SER A 171 -2.71 8.68 13.16
CA SER A 171 -4.00 8.00 13.01
C SER A 171 -4.80 8.06 14.30
N PHE A 172 -6.13 8.14 14.20
CA PHE A 172 -7.04 8.14 15.32
C PHE A 172 -8.03 6.97 15.21
N ASP A 173 -8.04 6.10 16.23
CA ASP A 173 -9.03 5.03 16.36
C ASP A 173 -10.27 5.57 17.07
N ASP A 174 -11.31 5.84 16.32
CA ASP A 174 -12.61 6.34 16.79
C ASP A 174 -13.64 5.23 17.05
N SER A 175 -13.23 3.95 17.03
CA SER A 175 -14.11 2.79 17.20
C SER A 175 -14.85 2.78 18.52
N ASP A 176 -14.23 3.27 19.61
CA ASP A 176 -14.87 3.38 20.94
C ASP A 176 -16.01 4.40 20.95
N TYR A 177 -16.02 5.35 20.00
CA TYR A 177 -17.02 6.43 19.90
C TYR A 177 -18.10 6.15 18.86
N LEU A 178 -17.70 5.71 17.68
CA LEU A 178 -18.58 5.53 16.51
C LEU A 178 -18.93 4.06 16.24
N HIS A 179 -18.30 3.12 16.97
CA HIS A 179 -18.54 1.69 16.87
C HIS A 179 -18.44 1.18 15.40
N ALA A 180 -19.55 0.67 14.87
CA ALA A 180 -19.62 0.14 13.51
C ALA A 180 -19.45 1.22 12.41
N PHE A 181 -19.52 2.49 12.76
CA PHE A 181 -19.37 3.64 11.85
C PHE A 181 -18.04 4.37 12.03
N ALA A 182 -17.06 3.71 12.67
CA ALA A 182 -15.72 4.26 12.83
C ALA A 182 -15.12 4.69 11.48
N LEU A 183 -14.56 5.87 11.45
CA LEU A 183 -14.01 6.49 10.24
C LEU A 183 -12.50 6.34 10.15
N HIS A 184 -11.82 6.09 11.28
CA HIS A 184 -10.36 5.98 11.39
C HIS A 184 -9.65 7.13 10.65
N PRO A 185 -9.89 8.40 11.03
CA PRO A 185 -9.26 9.53 10.36
C PRO A 185 -7.76 9.53 10.57
N PHE A 186 -7.05 10.02 9.56
CA PHE A 186 -5.61 10.16 9.62
C PHE A 186 -5.14 11.47 8.99
N PHE A 187 -3.95 11.89 9.42
CA PHE A 187 -3.16 12.97 8.85
C PHE A 187 -1.75 12.47 8.65
N GLU A 188 -1.22 12.64 7.46
CA GLU A 188 0.12 12.19 7.07
C GLU A 188 0.91 13.38 6.55
N TYR A 189 2.16 13.49 6.97
CA TYR A 189 3.14 14.41 6.44
C TYR A 189 4.26 13.61 5.79
N TRP A 190 4.46 13.82 4.53
CA TRP A 190 5.51 13.20 3.73
C TRP A 190 6.53 14.23 3.30
N GLN A 191 7.81 13.95 3.56
CA GLN A 191 8.94 14.80 3.20
C GLN A 191 9.90 14.04 2.30
N GLU A 192 10.26 14.61 1.16
CA GLU A 192 11.42 14.16 0.39
C GLU A 192 12.71 14.67 1.05
N LEU A 193 13.62 13.75 1.35
CA LEU A 193 14.92 14.08 1.96
C LEU A 193 16.01 14.22 0.89
N THR A 194 16.08 13.25 -0.02
CA THR A 194 16.92 13.29 -1.22
C THR A 194 16.11 12.64 -2.31
N GLY A 195 15.52 13.40 -3.18
CA GLY A 195 14.60 12.85 -4.14
C GLY A 195 15.02 13.14 -5.56
N LYS A 196 14.87 12.13 -6.40
CA LYS A 196 14.90 12.29 -7.83
C LYS A 196 13.59 11.85 -8.48
N ALA A 197 12.67 11.31 -7.68
CA ALA A 197 11.41 10.80 -8.22
C ALA A 197 10.40 11.90 -8.57
N THR A 198 10.52 13.08 -7.92
CA THR A 198 9.81 14.30 -8.28
C THR A 198 10.77 15.39 -8.74
N ASP A 199 12.07 15.10 -8.77
CA ASP A 199 13.10 16.00 -9.27
C ASP A 199 12.93 16.22 -10.79
N ALA A 200 13.27 17.40 -11.22
CA ALA A 200 13.27 17.82 -12.60
C ALA A 200 14.11 16.94 -13.52
N ASP A 201 15.13 16.31 -12.99
CA ASP A 201 16.00 15.42 -13.77
C ASP A 201 15.26 14.17 -14.27
N VAL A 202 14.24 13.70 -13.56
CA VAL A 202 13.42 12.56 -14.01
C VAL A 202 12.55 12.91 -15.21
N PRO A 203 11.77 14.00 -15.18
CA PRO A 203 11.06 14.46 -16.37
C PRO A 203 12.00 14.74 -17.55
N GLU A 204 13.16 15.36 -17.32
CA GLU A 204 14.11 15.64 -18.39
C GLU A 204 14.75 14.37 -18.96
N ALA A 205 15.12 13.42 -18.13
CA ALA A 205 15.63 12.12 -18.55
C ALA A 205 14.59 11.29 -19.30
N VAL A 206 13.32 11.45 -18.98
CA VAL A 206 12.21 10.66 -19.51
C VAL A 206 11.48 11.37 -20.65
N PHE A 207 11.25 12.66 -20.55
CA PHE A 207 10.44 13.45 -21.48
C PHE A 207 11.28 14.36 -22.38
N GLY A 208 12.61 14.41 -22.17
CA GLY A 208 13.52 15.33 -22.85
C GLY A 208 13.56 16.72 -22.19
N PRO A 209 14.38 17.64 -22.73
CA PRO A 209 14.63 18.94 -22.11
C PRO A 209 13.33 19.73 -21.96
N SER A 210 13.03 20.09 -20.71
CA SER A 210 11.87 20.92 -20.39
C SER A 210 12.05 22.33 -20.92
N PRO A 211 11.02 22.94 -21.51
CA PRO A 211 11.08 24.34 -21.95
C PRO A 211 11.27 25.35 -20.80
N LYS A 212 11.18 24.92 -19.56
CA LYS A 212 11.35 25.75 -18.36
C LYS A 212 12.52 25.29 -17.47
N SER A 213 13.59 24.73 -18.08
CA SER A 213 14.77 24.31 -17.34
C SER A 213 15.34 25.48 -16.52
N GLY A 214 15.39 25.36 -15.21
CA GLY A 214 15.98 26.34 -14.31
C GLY A 214 15.45 26.38 -12.88
N ASN A 215 14.29 25.82 -12.60
CA ASN A 215 13.75 25.77 -11.25
C ASN A 215 13.61 24.30 -10.81
N HIS A 216 14.75 23.66 -10.57
CA HIS A 216 14.73 22.35 -9.90
C HIS A 216 14.22 22.53 -8.47
N PRO A 217 13.15 21.86 -8.05
CA PRO A 217 12.75 21.88 -6.66
C PRO A 217 13.90 21.29 -5.82
N ASP A 218 14.28 21.99 -4.76
CA ASP A 218 15.16 21.41 -3.75
C ASP A 218 14.38 20.25 -3.10
N PRO A 219 14.86 18.99 -3.16
CA PRO A 219 14.19 17.86 -2.54
C PRO A 219 13.86 18.10 -1.07
N ALA A 220 14.76 18.72 -0.32
CA ALA A 220 14.55 19.06 1.09
C ALA A 220 13.38 20.04 1.32
N SER A 221 12.87 20.70 0.28
CA SER A 221 11.70 21.56 0.34
C SER A 221 10.44 20.95 -0.27
N SER A 222 10.51 19.71 -0.75
CA SER A 222 9.39 19.01 -1.38
C SER A 222 8.66 18.14 -0.36
N TYR A 223 7.39 18.44 -0.12
CA TYR A 223 6.54 17.71 0.82
C TYR A 223 5.08 17.74 0.39
N TYR A 224 4.30 16.82 0.94
CA TYR A 224 2.85 16.87 0.88
C TYR A 224 2.22 16.52 2.24
N PHE A 225 0.98 16.93 2.39
CA PHE A 225 0.07 16.39 3.39
C PHE A 225 -0.93 15.46 2.74
N ASN A 226 -1.24 14.35 3.40
CA ASN A 226 -2.32 13.47 2.99
C ASN A 226 -3.33 13.38 4.15
N VAL A 227 -4.57 13.70 3.88
CA VAL A 227 -5.65 13.71 4.87
C VAL A 227 -6.73 12.77 4.41
N GLY A 228 -7.14 11.87 5.28
CA GLY A 228 -8.13 10.87 4.89
C GLY A 228 -8.85 10.21 6.04
N ILE A 229 -9.72 9.31 5.64
CA ILE A 229 -10.45 8.39 6.49
C ILE A 229 -10.33 6.98 5.91
N ASP A 230 -10.40 5.97 6.78
CA ASP A 230 -10.42 4.57 6.39
C ASP A 230 -11.56 3.84 7.13
N PRO A 231 -12.83 4.12 6.80
CA PRO A 231 -13.96 3.45 7.41
C PRO A 231 -13.90 1.95 7.16
N GLN A 232 -14.12 1.17 8.22
CA GLN A 232 -14.05 -0.28 8.15
C GLN A 232 -15.15 -0.95 8.95
N TYR A 233 -15.61 -2.09 8.43
CA TYR A 233 -16.64 -2.88 9.08
C TYR A 233 -16.38 -4.38 8.94
N THR A 234 -16.51 -5.13 10.04
CA THR A 234 -16.31 -6.58 10.06
C THR A 234 -17.62 -7.31 10.29
N PHE A 235 -18.00 -8.14 9.35
CA PHE A 235 -19.12 -9.08 9.43
C PHE A 235 -18.62 -10.38 10.06
N SER A 236 -18.63 -10.47 11.39
CA SER A 236 -18.06 -11.61 12.13
C SER A 236 -18.68 -12.97 11.79
N ASN A 237 -19.96 -13.00 11.36
CA ASN A 237 -20.67 -14.23 11.02
C ASN A 237 -20.60 -14.60 9.53
N VAL A 238 -19.84 -13.85 8.70
CA VAL A 238 -19.72 -14.08 7.26
C VAL A 238 -18.29 -14.49 6.96
N LEU A 239 -18.09 -15.65 6.33
CA LEU A 239 -16.80 -16.17 5.88
C LEU A 239 -15.70 -16.15 6.97
N GLY A 240 -16.09 -16.38 8.25
CA GLY A 240 -15.14 -16.38 9.38
C GLY A 240 -14.67 -15.00 9.81
N GLY A 241 -15.30 -13.92 9.32
CA GLY A 241 -14.93 -12.53 9.63
C GLY A 241 -14.61 -11.70 8.38
N LEU A 242 -15.57 -11.54 7.47
CA LEU A 242 -15.40 -10.69 6.29
C LEU A 242 -15.26 -9.22 6.73
N LYS A 243 -14.12 -8.59 6.44
CA LYS A 243 -13.85 -7.18 6.68
C LYS A 243 -13.99 -6.38 5.39
N PHE A 244 -14.71 -5.25 5.45
CA PHE A 244 -14.72 -4.22 4.42
C PHE A 244 -13.99 -2.97 4.89
N GLU A 245 -13.24 -2.35 3.97
CA GLU A 245 -12.52 -1.10 4.15
C GLU A 245 -12.87 -0.18 2.98
N ALA A 246 -13.04 1.12 3.24
CA ALA A 246 -13.38 2.10 2.21
C ALA A 246 -12.52 3.38 2.38
N PRO A 247 -11.18 3.28 2.19
CA PRO A 247 -10.28 4.41 2.33
C PRO A 247 -10.63 5.53 1.37
N CYS A 248 -10.51 6.76 1.85
CA CYS A 248 -10.68 7.97 1.06
C CYS A 248 -9.69 9.02 1.55
N SER A 249 -8.92 9.61 0.63
CA SER A 249 -7.93 10.61 0.99
C SER A 249 -7.73 11.69 -0.07
N VAL A 250 -7.13 12.79 0.37
CA VAL A 250 -6.73 13.91 -0.47
C VAL A 250 -5.28 14.25 -0.16
N LEU A 251 -4.45 14.24 -1.21
CA LEU A 251 -3.06 14.63 -1.15
C LEU A 251 -2.94 16.12 -1.49
N LEU A 252 -2.29 16.88 -0.62
CA LEU A 252 -2.10 18.32 -0.67
C LEU A 252 -0.60 18.62 -0.78
N PRO A 253 -0.04 18.68 -2.01
CA PRO A 253 1.37 18.91 -2.22
C PRO A 253 1.72 20.39 -1.95
N ASN A 254 2.98 20.64 -1.57
CA ASN A 254 3.48 21.99 -1.69
C ASN A 254 3.73 22.32 -3.18
N GLU A 255 3.89 23.62 -3.48
CA GLU A 255 4.05 24.13 -4.86
C GLU A 255 5.24 23.55 -5.63
N ARG A 256 6.18 22.91 -4.93
CA ARG A 256 7.41 22.36 -5.52
C ARG A 256 7.37 20.85 -5.69
N PHE A 257 6.41 20.16 -5.11
CA PHE A 257 6.40 18.70 -5.02
C PHE A 257 6.34 18.04 -6.40
N TYR A 258 5.47 18.49 -7.30
CA TYR A 258 5.37 17.98 -8.67
C TYR A 258 6.08 18.88 -9.69
N GLY A 259 6.80 19.91 -9.22
CA GLY A 259 7.41 20.90 -10.10
C GLY A 259 6.39 21.88 -10.71
N ASN A 260 6.83 22.60 -11.75
CA ASN A 260 6.00 23.60 -12.43
C ASN A 260 6.18 23.56 -13.97
N TYR A 261 6.43 22.37 -14.51
CA TYR A 261 6.75 22.18 -15.92
C TYR A 261 5.57 22.46 -16.84
N TYR A 262 4.37 22.09 -16.43
CA TYR A 262 3.16 22.15 -17.25
C TYR A 262 2.17 23.21 -16.78
N GLY A 263 2.43 23.88 -15.65
CA GLY A 263 1.55 24.88 -15.10
C GLY A 263 1.92 25.24 -13.65
N GLU A 264 1.10 26.05 -13.01
CA GLU A 264 1.19 26.28 -11.58
C GLU A 264 0.70 25.03 -10.84
N SER A 265 1.36 24.72 -9.72
CA SER A 265 0.93 23.60 -8.88
C SER A 265 -0.44 23.86 -8.26
N SER A 266 -1.28 22.84 -8.22
CA SER A 266 -2.58 22.91 -7.55
C SER A 266 -2.44 22.66 -6.06
N THR A 267 -3.31 23.27 -5.24
CA THR A 267 -3.40 22.99 -3.80
C THR A 267 -3.76 21.52 -3.54
N VAL A 268 -4.52 20.90 -4.45
CA VAL A 268 -4.88 19.47 -4.41
C VAL A 268 -4.13 18.76 -5.51
N GLY A 269 -3.31 17.79 -5.13
CA GLY A 269 -2.56 16.96 -6.09
C GLY A 269 -3.36 15.76 -6.56
N LEU A 270 -3.91 15.02 -5.62
CA LEU A 270 -4.54 13.73 -5.84
C LEU A 270 -5.75 13.56 -4.92
N PHE A 271 -6.80 12.99 -5.46
CA PHE A 271 -7.91 12.42 -4.70
C PHE A 271 -7.91 10.90 -4.90
N GLU A 272 -7.99 10.15 -3.80
CA GLU A 272 -8.05 8.70 -3.80
C GLU A 272 -9.32 8.22 -3.11
N LEU A 273 -9.96 7.20 -3.68
CA LEU A 273 -11.08 6.48 -3.10
C LEU A 273 -10.89 4.98 -3.34
N GLY A 274 -10.90 4.20 -2.27
CA GLY A 274 -10.74 2.76 -2.32
C GLY A 274 -11.94 1.98 -1.82
N ALA A 275 -11.94 0.70 -2.14
CA ALA A 275 -12.75 -0.30 -1.44
C ALA A 275 -11.99 -1.63 -1.43
N LYS A 276 -11.97 -2.28 -0.26
CA LYS A 276 -11.27 -3.53 -0.05
C LYS A 276 -12.14 -4.48 0.78
N ALA A 277 -12.16 -5.74 0.39
CA ALA A 277 -12.76 -6.83 1.14
C ALA A 277 -11.67 -7.83 1.53
N THR A 278 -11.62 -8.19 2.80
CA THR A 278 -10.64 -9.13 3.35
C THR A 278 -11.37 -10.27 4.05
N VAL A 279 -10.95 -11.50 3.77
CA VAL A 279 -11.47 -12.71 4.44
C VAL A 279 -10.32 -13.49 5.08
N PRO A 280 -10.45 -13.96 6.33
CA PRO A 280 -9.47 -14.84 6.94
C PRO A 280 -9.47 -16.21 6.25
N ILE A 281 -8.30 -16.84 6.12
CA ILE A 281 -8.12 -18.20 5.59
C ILE A 281 -8.05 -19.14 6.78
N THR A 282 -9.19 -19.68 7.18
CA THR A 282 -9.30 -20.49 8.40
C THR A 282 -8.83 -21.94 8.25
N CYS A 283 -8.61 -22.42 7.02
CA CYS A 283 -8.09 -23.77 6.76
C CYS A 283 -6.58 -23.92 7.06
N ILE A 284 -5.85 -22.80 7.22
CA ILE A 284 -4.46 -22.82 7.66
C ILE A 284 -4.46 -22.73 9.19
N PRO A 285 -3.84 -23.70 9.90
CA PRO A 285 -3.76 -23.64 11.36
C PRO A 285 -3.06 -22.36 11.86
N ALA A 286 -3.56 -21.76 12.93
CA ALA A 286 -3.02 -20.51 13.49
C ALA A 286 -1.54 -20.59 13.91
N SER A 287 -1.02 -21.82 14.15
CA SER A 287 0.41 -22.07 14.40
C SER A 287 1.33 -21.72 13.22
N TYR A 288 0.77 -21.59 12.02
CA TYR A 288 1.46 -21.14 10.80
C TYR A 288 1.15 -19.70 10.44
N GLY A 289 0.65 -18.91 11.38
CA GLY A 289 0.27 -17.51 11.21
C GLY A 289 -1.22 -17.32 10.90
N HIS A 290 -1.65 -16.07 10.99
CA HIS A 290 -3.01 -15.63 10.64
C HIS A 290 -3.06 -15.18 9.19
N TRP A 291 -3.56 -16.05 8.32
CA TRP A 291 -3.63 -15.80 6.90
C TRP A 291 -4.96 -15.17 6.49
N SER A 292 -4.90 -14.28 5.52
CA SER A 292 -6.08 -13.69 4.90
C SER A 292 -5.90 -13.53 3.40
N PHE A 293 -7.02 -13.51 2.68
CA PHE A 293 -7.09 -13.13 1.27
C PHE A 293 -7.85 -11.82 1.17
N HIS A 294 -7.41 -10.93 0.29
CA HIS A 294 -8.10 -9.67 0.03
C HIS A 294 -8.25 -9.40 -1.46
N VAL A 295 -9.26 -8.59 -1.78
CA VAL A 295 -9.51 -8.04 -3.09
C VAL A 295 -9.99 -6.61 -2.92
N GLY A 296 -9.60 -5.74 -3.83
CA GLY A 296 -10.02 -4.35 -3.76
C GLY A 296 -9.79 -3.59 -5.06
N PHE A 297 -10.15 -2.33 -5.00
CA PHE A 297 -9.80 -1.37 -6.03
C PHE A 297 -9.55 0.00 -5.40
N ASN A 298 -8.70 0.79 -6.05
CA ASN A 298 -8.50 2.20 -5.75
C ASN A 298 -8.79 3.00 -7.02
N TYR A 299 -9.54 4.06 -6.87
CA TYR A 299 -9.79 5.08 -7.87
C TYR A 299 -8.92 6.30 -7.56
N PHE A 300 -8.23 6.81 -8.56
CA PHE A 300 -7.36 7.98 -8.47
C PHE A 300 -7.86 9.06 -9.42
N ASN A 301 -7.90 10.29 -8.92
CA ASN A 301 -8.13 11.48 -9.72
C ASN A 301 -6.94 12.44 -9.55
N PHE A 302 -6.13 12.58 -10.60
CA PHE A 302 -4.97 13.45 -10.66
C PHE A 302 -5.43 14.88 -10.92
N VAL A 303 -5.50 15.68 -9.86
CA VAL A 303 -6.03 17.06 -9.90
C VAL A 303 -4.97 18.04 -10.38
N ASP A 304 -3.73 17.89 -9.87
CA ASP A 304 -2.59 18.71 -10.27
C ASP A 304 -2.18 18.46 -11.72
N ASP A 305 -1.98 19.52 -12.50
CA ASP A 305 -1.63 19.41 -13.92
C ASP A 305 -0.23 18.85 -14.13
N ASN A 306 0.72 19.12 -13.24
CA ASN A 306 2.05 18.54 -13.33
C ASN A 306 2.02 17.04 -13.06
N LEU A 307 1.31 16.60 -11.99
CA LEU A 307 1.10 15.18 -11.73
C LEU A 307 0.37 14.47 -12.87
N TYR A 308 -0.66 15.09 -13.42
CA TYR A 308 -1.40 14.57 -14.56
C TYR A 308 -0.50 14.33 -15.77
N HIS A 309 0.39 15.27 -16.11
CA HIS A 309 1.34 15.13 -17.19
C HIS A 309 2.49 14.17 -16.88
N LEU A 310 2.94 14.09 -15.63
CA LEU A 310 3.88 13.05 -15.19
C LEU A 310 3.32 11.63 -15.45
N ASN A 311 2.01 11.44 -15.39
CA ASN A 311 1.34 10.16 -15.63
C ASN A 311 1.03 9.85 -17.11
N GLU A 312 1.65 10.57 -18.05
CA GLU A 312 1.64 10.24 -19.48
C GLU A 312 2.56 9.08 -19.89
N PHE A 313 3.37 8.58 -18.98
CA PHE A 313 4.46 7.64 -19.22
C PHE A 313 4.13 6.50 -20.20
N ASN A 314 3.04 5.79 -19.95
CA ASN A 314 2.69 4.61 -20.72
C ASN A 314 1.73 4.90 -21.89
N ALA A 315 1.32 6.16 -22.05
CA ALA A 315 0.49 6.62 -23.15
C ALA A 315 0.86 8.06 -23.55
N PRO A 316 2.05 8.28 -24.17
CA PRO A 316 2.52 9.60 -24.58
C PRO A 316 1.48 10.37 -25.38
N GLY A 317 1.22 11.62 -25.00
CA GLY A 317 0.19 12.46 -25.60
C GLY A 317 -1.25 12.04 -25.30
N LYS A 318 -1.48 11.14 -24.34
CA LYS A 318 -2.80 10.71 -23.87
C LYS A 318 -2.84 10.62 -22.34
N PRO A 319 -2.61 11.72 -21.63
CA PRO A 319 -2.67 11.71 -20.19
C PRO A 319 -4.09 11.32 -19.73
N LYS A 320 -4.18 10.69 -18.55
CA LYS A 320 -5.43 10.32 -17.92
C LYS A 320 -5.56 11.05 -16.60
N ARG A 321 -6.61 11.87 -16.48
CA ARG A 321 -6.96 12.52 -15.20
C ARG A 321 -7.43 11.51 -14.16
N THR A 322 -7.95 10.38 -14.60
CA THR A 322 -8.49 9.37 -13.70
C THR A 322 -8.02 7.98 -14.11
N THR A 323 -7.74 7.19 -13.09
CA THR A 323 -7.41 5.77 -13.29
C THR A 323 -7.91 4.95 -12.10
N TYR A 324 -7.88 3.64 -12.23
CA TYR A 324 -8.17 2.74 -11.13
C TYR A 324 -7.22 1.54 -11.15
N VAL A 325 -6.83 1.14 -9.96
CA VAL A 325 -6.06 -0.07 -9.70
C VAL A 325 -7.00 -1.10 -9.11
N VAL A 326 -7.08 -2.26 -9.74
CA VAL A 326 -7.78 -3.44 -9.20
C VAL A 326 -6.71 -4.40 -8.68
N TYR A 327 -6.87 -4.85 -7.47
CA TYR A 327 -5.88 -5.71 -6.83
C TYR A 327 -6.50 -6.87 -6.06
N SER A 328 -5.70 -7.89 -5.81
CA SER A 328 -5.99 -8.98 -4.90
C SER A 328 -4.69 -9.47 -4.28
N GLY A 329 -4.75 -10.11 -3.13
CA GLY A 329 -3.53 -10.57 -2.49
C GLY A 329 -3.76 -11.45 -1.28
N PHE A 330 -2.64 -11.85 -0.70
CA PHE A 330 -2.61 -12.63 0.54
C PHE A 330 -1.78 -11.89 1.57
N SER A 331 -2.24 -11.92 2.80
CA SER A 331 -1.48 -11.42 3.95
C SER A 331 -1.34 -12.52 4.99
N ALA A 332 -0.22 -12.54 5.68
CA ALA A 332 0.02 -13.40 6.82
C ALA A 332 0.65 -12.61 7.95
N PHE A 333 0.18 -12.84 9.18
CA PHE A 333 0.71 -12.23 10.39
C PHE A 333 1.16 -13.34 11.34
N PHE A 334 2.42 -13.26 11.82
CA PHE A 334 3.08 -14.27 12.65
C PHE A 334 3.45 -13.74 14.01
#